data_80b7cd120d9a61525035957c8b1b9c0e
#
_entry.id   80b7cd120d9a61525035957c8b1b9c0e
#
_cell.length_a   1.000
_cell.length_b   1.000
_cell.length_c   1.000
_cell.angle_alpha   90.00
_cell.angle_beta   90.00
_cell.angle_gamma   90.00
#
_symmetry.space_group_name_H-M   'P 1'
#
loop_
_entity.id
_entity.type
_entity.pdbx_description
1 polymer ?
#
loop_
_entity_poly.entity_id
_entity_poly.type
_entity_poly.pdbx_seq_one_letter_code
_entity_poly.pdbx_strand_id
1 'polypeptide(L)'
;MKNRQLIQAVDVHAAGEPGRVLIGSGLRVKGATMAEKLRYCEEHLDDFRNLILHEPRGYPGLCSPIVVPATDPSCDFGMIVMEQGGFKPMSGSNLICTVTALIETGSVDVSEPVTELRVDTAAGIVTVRAEVEAGRAKSVTFGNVPEIGRASCRERV
;
A
#
# COMPACT_ATOMS: atom_id res chain seq x y z
N MET A 1 24.44 -19.25 -6.31
CA MET A 1 24.30 -18.25 -5.23
C MET A 1 22.83 -17.88 -5.14
N LYS A 2 22.13 -18.16 -4.03
CA LYS A 2 20.74 -17.77 -3.88
C LYS A 2 20.67 -16.24 -3.78
N ASN A 3 19.78 -15.61 -4.56
CA ASN A 3 19.61 -14.17 -4.54
C ASN A 3 19.27 -13.70 -3.13
N ARG A 4 20.03 -12.74 -2.63
CA ARG A 4 19.70 -11.99 -1.41
C ARG A 4 19.02 -10.71 -1.82
N GLN A 5 17.86 -10.44 -1.26
CA GLN A 5 17.13 -9.20 -1.45
C GLN A 5 17.25 -8.34 -0.20
N LEU A 6 17.49 -7.05 -0.39
CA LEU A 6 17.34 -6.06 0.66
C LEU A 6 15.92 -5.51 0.59
N ILE A 7 15.20 -5.62 1.69
CA ILE A 7 13.85 -5.09 1.84
C ILE A 7 13.90 -3.97 2.86
N GLN A 8 13.49 -2.78 2.46
CA GLN A 8 13.29 -1.65 3.36
C GLN A 8 11.82 -1.59 3.77
N ALA A 9 11.57 -1.49 5.05
CA ALA A 9 10.23 -1.42 5.60
C ALA A 9 10.16 -0.36 6.69
N VAL A 10 9.01 0.30 6.79
CA VAL A 10 8.67 1.22 7.87
C VAL A 10 7.41 0.72 8.53
N ASP A 11 7.48 0.45 9.83
CA ASP A 11 6.33 0.05 10.61
C ASP A 11 5.61 1.30 11.14
N VAL A 12 4.35 1.40 10.82
CA VAL A 12 3.45 2.51 11.18
C VAL A 12 2.10 1.95 11.64
N HIS A 13 1.22 2.81 12.09
CA HIS A 13 -0.16 2.41 12.36
C HIS A 13 -1.17 3.50 11.99
N ALA A 14 -2.37 3.11 11.61
CA ALA A 14 -3.53 3.98 11.43
C ALA A 14 -4.51 3.71 12.58
N ALA A 15 -4.59 4.63 13.55
CA ALA A 15 -5.44 4.50 14.73
C ALA A 15 -5.28 3.16 15.48
N GLY A 16 -4.06 2.62 15.53
CA GLY A 16 -3.74 1.36 16.19
C GLY A 16 -3.73 0.14 15.26
N GLU A 17 -4.23 0.23 14.05
CA GLU A 17 -4.11 -0.83 13.04
C GLU A 17 -2.72 -0.81 12.42
N PRO A 18 -1.91 -1.87 12.58
CA PRO A 18 -0.52 -1.87 12.15
C PRO A 18 -0.38 -2.04 10.64
N GLY A 19 0.60 -1.35 10.06
CA GLY A 19 0.99 -1.48 8.67
C GLY A 19 2.50 -1.46 8.51
N ARG A 20 3.06 -2.47 7.86
CA ARG A 20 4.48 -2.52 7.47
C ARG A 20 4.63 -2.09 6.04
N VAL A 21 4.94 -0.83 5.83
CA VAL A 21 5.09 -0.24 4.50
C VAL A 21 6.43 -0.63 3.89
N LEU A 22 6.40 -1.32 2.76
CA LEU A 22 7.60 -1.68 2.01
C LEU A 22 7.94 -0.56 1.02
N ILE A 23 8.99 0.21 1.33
CA ILE A 23 9.51 1.31 0.50
C ILE A 23 10.88 0.94 -0.05
N GLY A 24 11.13 1.32 -1.31
CA GLY A 24 12.44 1.06 -1.94
C GLY A 24 12.79 -0.43 -2.01
N SER A 25 11.80 -1.31 -1.93
CA SER A 25 12.02 -2.73 -2.05
C SER A 25 12.57 -3.05 -3.44
N GLY A 26 13.64 -3.85 -3.52
CA GLY A 26 14.16 -4.37 -4.79
C GLY A 26 13.22 -5.35 -5.48
N LEU A 27 11.95 -5.40 -5.06
CA LEU A 27 10.90 -6.21 -5.65
C LEU A 27 10.54 -5.68 -7.03
N ARG A 28 10.77 -6.51 -8.03
CA ARG A 28 10.33 -6.22 -9.40
C ARG A 28 8.92 -6.74 -9.59
N VAL A 29 7.95 -5.87 -9.37
CA VAL A 29 6.54 -6.17 -9.68
C VAL A 29 6.29 -5.81 -11.14
N LYS A 30 5.97 -6.83 -11.95
CA LYS A 30 5.73 -6.67 -13.39
C LYS A 30 4.26 -6.38 -13.66
N GLY A 31 4.00 -5.60 -14.70
CA GLY A 31 2.67 -5.26 -15.19
C GLY A 31 2.65 -3.85 -15.80
N ALA A 32 1.90 -3.68 -16.88
CA ALA A 32 1.68 -2.39 -17.53
C ALA A 32 0.57 -1.57 -16.84
N THR A 33 -0.29 -2.24 -16.07
CA THR A 33 -1.35 -1.64 -15.27
C THR A 33 -1.25 -2.12 -13.82
N MET A 34 -1.86 -1.39 -12.89
CA MET A 34 -1.91 -1.81 -11.48
C MET A 34 -2.66 -3.13 -11.29
N ALA A 35 -3.68 -3.40 -12.11
CA ALA A 35 -4.39 -4.69 -12.10
C ALA A 35 -3.48 -5.85 -12.52
N GLU A 36 -2.61 -5.64 -13.53
CA GLU A 36 -1.62 -6.64 -13.93
C GLU A 36 -0.54 -6.82 -12.86
N LYS A 37 -0.09 -5.74 -12.23
CA LYS A 37 0.85 -5.80 -11.11
C LYS A 37 0.28 -6.57 -9.93
N LEU A 38 -0.99 -6.36 -9.59
CA LEU A 38 -1.69 -7.11 -8.54
C LEU A 38 -1.71 -8.60 -8.88
N ARG A 39 -2.12 -8.96 -10.09
CA ARG A 39 -2.14 -10.36 -10.57
C ARG A 39 -0.74 -10.98 -10.51
N TYR A 40 0.28 -10.24 -10.93
CA TYR A 40 1.67 -10.71 -10.81
C TYR A 40 2.05 -11.02 -9.36
N CYS A 41 1.63 -10.19 -8.41
CA CYS A 41 1.87 -10.44 -6.99
C CYS A 41 1.15 -11.72 -6.52
N GLU A 42 -0.10 -11.91 -6.90
CA GLU A 42 -0.90 -13.10 -6.56
C GLU A 42 -0.27 -14.39 -7.11
N GLU A 43 0.27 -14.35 -8.32
CA GLU A 43 0.84 -15.53 -8.99
C GLU A 43 2.28 -15.85 -8.56
N HIS A 44 3.06 -14.84 -8.11
CA HIS A 44 4.52 -15.00 -7.99
C HIS A 44 5.09 -14.58 -6.64
N LEU A 45 4.35 -13.87 -5.80
CA LEU A 45 4.86 -13.30 -4.55
C LEU A 45 4.18 -13.82 -3.28
N ASP A 46 3.45 -14.93 -3.35
CA ASP A 46 2.77 -15.49 -2.18
C ASP A 46 3.76 -15.96 -1.11
N ASP A 47 4.86 -16.59 -1.49
CA ASP A 47 5.94 -16.96 -0.56
C ASP A 47 6.57 -15.72 0.10
N PHE A 48 6.70 -14.62 -0.65
CA PHE A 48 7.20 -13.36 -0.12
C PHE A 48 6.20 -12.73 0.86
N ARG A 49 4.90 -12.75 0.55
CA ARG A 49 3.83 -12.31 1.46
C ARG A 49 3.90 -13.09 2.77
N ASN A 50 3.98 -14.41 2.70
CA ASN A 50 4.10 -15.28 3.86
C ASN A 50 5.37 -14.97 4.68
N LEU A 51 6.50 -14.71 4.02
CA LEU A 51 7.75 -14.33 4.67
C LEU A 51 7.63 -13.04 5.50
N ILE A 52 6.86 -12.06 5.00
CA ILE A 52 6.72 -10.74 5.63
C ILE A 52 5.65 -10.74 6.72
N LEU A 53 4.52 -11.43 6.48
CA LEU A 53 3.33 -11.32 7.34
C LEU A 53 3.24 -12.40 8.41
N HIS A 54 3.92 -13.54 8.24
CA HIS A 54 3.90 -14.62 9.21
C HIS A 54 5.13 -14.60 10.13
N GLU A 55 5.00 -15.25 11.28
CA GLU A 55 6.11 -15.41 12.23
C GLU A 55 7.34 -16.08 11.57
N PRO A 56 8.53 -15.66 11.94
CA PRO A 56 8.89 -14.75 13.04
C PRO A 56 8.92 -13.25 12.67
N ARG A 57 8.65 -12.86 11.41
CA ARG A 57 8.76 -11.47 10.95
C ARG A 57 7.45 -10.70 11.05
N GLY A 58 6.34 -11.40 10.94
CA GLY A 58 5.00 -10.85 11.05
C GLY A 58 4.22 -11.47 12.19
N TYR A 59 2.93 -11.18 12.25
CA TYR A 59 1.99 -11.69 13.23
C TYR A 59 0.56 -11.58 12.68
N PRO A 60 -0.41 -12.32 13.25
CA PRO A 60 -1.82 -12.16 12.86
C PRO A 60 -2.28 -10.71 13.00
N GLY A 61 -2.94 -10.18 11.98
CA GLY A 61 -3.40 -8.78 11.93
C GLY A 61 -2.41 -7.81 11.29
N LEU A 62 -1.15 -8.19 11.06
CA LEU A 62 -0.24 -7.35 10.30
C LEU A 62 -0.66 -7.33 8.82
N CYS A 63 -0.71 -6.11 8.27
CA CYS A 63 -0.82 -5.87 6.83
C CYS A 63 0.45 -5.21 6.32
N SER A 64 0.75 -5.39 5.04
CA SER A 64 1.96 -4.81 4.46
C SER A 64 1.71 -4.28 3.05
N PRO A 65 1.54 -2.97 2.89
CA PRO A 65 1.50 -2.36 1.57
C PRO A 65 2.88 -2.33 0.93
N ILE A 66 2.92 -2.56 -0.37
CA ILE A 66 4.10 -2.45 -1.22
C ILE A 66 3.98 -1.17 -2.03
N VAL A 67 4.94 -0.28 -1.91
CA VAL A 67 5.06 0.89 -2.77
C VAL A 67 5.76 0.48 -4.06
N VAL A 68 5.12 0.75 -5.18
CA VAL A 68 5.61 0.45 -6.52
C VAL A 68 5.54 1.71 -7.40
N PRO A 69 6.29 1.78 -8.51
CA PRO A 69 6.07 2.83 -9.49
C PRO A 69 4.64 2.82 -10.00
N ALA A 70 4.01 4.00 -10.07
CA ALA A 70 2.69 4.17 -10.67
C ALA A 70 2.70 3.73 -12.15
N THR A 71 1.56 3.28 -12.64
CA THR A 71 1.36 3.00 -14.07
C THR A 71 0.69 4.16 -14.79
N ASP A 72 -0.03 4.99 -14.05
CA ASP A 72 -0.57 6.25 -14.54
C ASP A 72 0.40 7.40 -14.23
N PRO A 73 0.85 8.17 -15.26
CA PRO A 73 1.83 9.24 -15.07
C PRO A 73 1.31 10.44 -14.26
N SER A 74 0.00 10.52 -14.00
CA SER A 74 -0.59 11.54 -13.14
C SER A 74 -0.56 11.19 -11.65
N CYS A 75 -0.05 10.01 -11.29
CA CYS A 75 0.04 9.52 -9.93
C CYS A 75 1.46 9.61 -9.39
N ASP A 76 1.60 9.88 -8.11
CA ASP A 76 2.88 10.02 -7.42
C ASP A 76 3.54 8.66 -7.17
N PHE A 77 2.73 7.65 -6.84
CA PHE A 77 3.18 6.27 -6.66
C PHE A 77 2.03 5.28 -6.83
N GLY A 78 2.37 4.01 -6.94
CA GLY A 78 1.42 2.90 -6.92
C GLY A 78 1.47 2.13 -5.60
N MET A 79 0.35 1.52 -5.21
CA MET A 79 0.23 0.73 -3.99
C MET A 79 -0.47 -0.60 -4.26
N ILE A 80 0.10 -1.68 -3.71
CA ILE A 80 -0.51 -3.00 -3.64
C ILE A 80 -0.46 -3.46 -2.19
N VAL A 81 -1.56 -4.00 -1.67
CA VAL A 81 -1.64 -4.40 -0.27
C VAL A 81 -1.50 -5.91 -0.12
N MET A 82 -0.64 -6.33 0.81
CA MET A 82 -0.55 -7.71 1.27
C MET A 82 -1.28 -7.85 2.61
N GLU A 83 -2.22 -8.77 2.66
CA GLU A 83 -2.92 -9.20 3.89
C GLU A 83 -2.70 -10.67 4.16
N GLN A 84 -3.11 -11.15 5.34
CA GLN A 84 -2.97 -12.55 5.73
C GLN A 84 -3.60 -13.50 4.69
N GLY A 85 -4.75 -13.13 4.15
CA GLY A 85 -5.50 -13.94 3.19
C GLY A 85 -5.15 -13.72 1.72
N GLY A 86 -4.12 -12.90 1.39
CA GLY A 86 -3.72 -12.63 0.00
C GLY A 86 -3.47 -11.17 -0.30
N PHE A 87 -3.38 -10.84 -1.58
CA PHE A 87 -3.19 -9.47 -2.05
C PHE A 87 -4.54 -8.77 -2.24
N LYS A 88 -4.56 -7.45 -2.04
CA LYS A 88 -5.76 -6.63 -2.17
C LYS A 88 -5.51 -5.43 -3.08
N PRO A 89 -6.53 -5.03 -3.84
CA PRO A 89 -6.42 -3.90 -4.75
C PRO A 89 -6.30 -2.56 -4.04
N MET A 90 -6.88 -2.45 -2.84
CA MET A 90 -6.91 -1.23 -2.02
C MET A 90 -7.29 -1.58 -0.58
N SER A 91 -6.80 -0.80 0.38
CA SER A 91 -7.18 -0.83 1.79
C SER A 91 -6.97 0.55 2.39
N GLY A 92 -7.98 1.09 3.07
CA GLY A 92 -7.96 2.46 3.60
C GLY A 92 -6.92 2.68 4.68
N SER A 93 -6.85 1.81 5.68
CA SER A 93 -5.85 1.89 6.76
C SER A 93 -4.42 1.75 6.23
N ASN A 94 -4.21 0.84 5.28
CA ASN A 94 -2.92 0.67 4.63
C ASN A 94 -2.52 1.87 3.77
N LEU A 95 -3.49 2.55 3.15
CA LEU A 95 -3.24 3.79 2.43
C LEU A 95 -2.79 4.90 3.38
N ILE A 96 -3.46 5.06 4.52
CA ILE A 96 -3.07 6.02 5.57
C ILE A 96 -1.64 5.70 6.05
N CYS A 97 -1.35 4.45 6.37
CA CYS A 97 -0.02 3.99 6.77
C CYS A 97 1.03 4.32 5.69
N THR A 98 0.73 4.03 4.42
CA THR A 98 1.66 4.26 3.31
C THR A 98 1.97 5.75 3.15
N VAL A 99 0.96 6.59 3.10
CA VAL A 99 1.13 8.05 2.94
C VAL A 99 1.92 8.63 4.12
N THR A 100 1.58 8.24 5.34
CA THR A 100 2.31 8.66 6.54
C THR A 100 3.79 8.28 6.46
N ALA A 101 4.09 7.01 6.13
CA ALA A 101 5.46 6.52 5.99
C ALA A 101 6.24 7.29 4.93
N LEU A 102 5.65 7.53 3.75
CA LEU A 102 6.32 8.22 2.65
C LEU A 102 6.60 9.70 2.97
N ILE A 103 5.67 10.39 3.63
CA ILE A 103 5.85 11.78 4.09
C ILE A 103 6.97 11.83 5.12
N GLU A 104 6.91 11.03 6.19
CA GLU A 104 7.85 11.11 7.31
C GLU A 104 9.24 10.57 6.99
N THR A 105 9.39 9.78 5.93
CA THR A 105 10.71 9.35 5.42
C THR A 105 11.27 10.23 4.31
N GLY A 106 10.53 11.25 3.89
CA GLY A 106 10.94 12.13 2.78
C GLY A 106 10.98 11.40 1.43
N SER A 107 10.16 10.37 1.27
CA SER A 107 10.11 9.56 0.04
C SER A 107 9.17 10.14 -1.03
N VAL A 108 8.41 11.18 -0.68
CA VAL A 108 7.55 11.97 -1.58
C VAL A 108 7.78 13.46 -1.32
N ASP A 109 7.48 14.29 -2.31
CA ASP A 109 7.50 15.75 -2.15
C ASP A 109 6.38 16.19 -1.21
N VAL A 110 6.72 17.02 -0.24
CA VAL A 110 5.82 17.48 0.82
C VAL A 110 5.61 18.98 0.73
N SER A 111 4.35 19.41 0.80
CA SER A 111 3.95 20.79 0.94
C SER A 111 3.21 20.98 2.28
N GLU A 112 3.58 21.99 3.04
CA GLU A 112 2.89 22.36 4.28
C GLU A 112 1.98 23.58 4.06
N PRO A 113 0.84 23.66 4.70
CA PRO A 113 0.28 22.74 5.71
C PRO A 113 -0.47 21.55 5.12
N VAL A 114 -0.59 21.43 3.81
CA VAL A 114 -1.35 20.38 3.14
C VAL A 114 -0.56 19.82 1.96
N THR A 115 -0.42 18.51 1.94
CA THR A 115 0.12 17.75 0.82
C THR A 115 -1.01 16.97 0.15
N GLU A 116 -1.14 17.09 -1.16
CA GLU A 116 -2.05 16.30 -1.97
C GLU A 116 -1.26 15.29 -2.79
N LEU A 117 -1.69 14.03 -2.75
CA LEU A 117 -1.05 12.93 -3.47
C LEU A 117 -2.09 12.14 -4.26
N ARG A 118 -1.67 11.61 -5.40
CA ARG A 118 -2.48 10.70 -6.21
C ARG A 118 -1.84 9.33 -6.20
N VAL A 119 -2.60 8.35 -5.73
CA VAL A 119 -2.13 6.99 -5.55
C VAL A 119 -2.78 6.08 -6.58
N ASP A 120 -1.94 5.40 -7.36
CA ASP A 120 -2.39 4.42 -8.35
C ASP A 120 -2.61 3.07 -7.68
N THR A 121 -3.83 2.56 -7.75
CA THR A 121 -4.19 1.27 -7.17
C THR A 121 -4.92 0.39 -8.19
N ALA A 122 -4.97 -0.91 -7.93
CA ALA A 122 -5.72 -1.82 -8.81
C ALA A 122 -7.24 -1.61 -8.74
N ALA A 123 -7.73 -0.86 -7.75
CA ALA A 123 -9.14 -0.44 -7.65
C ALA A 123 -9.42 0.91 -8.33
N GLY A 124 -8.38 1.63 -8.75
CA GLY A 124 -8.47 2.95 -9.38
C GLY A 124 -7.53 3.95 -8.71
N ILE A 125 -7.57 5.19 -9.21
CA ILE A 125 -6.76 6.29 -8.67
C ILE A 125 -7.46 6.86 -7.43
N VAL A 126 -6.69 6.98 -6.35
CA VAL A 126 -7.16 7.55 -5.09
C VAL A 126 -6.45 8.90 -4.86
N THR A 127 -7.24 9.95 -4.67
CA THR A 127 -6.70 11.25 -4.24
C THR A 127 -6.65 11.29 -2.72
N VAL A 128 -5.49 11.64 -2.21
CA VAL A 128 -5.19 11.70 -0.77
C VAL A 128 -4.82 13.13 -0.41
N ARG A 129 -5.32 13.60 0.72
CA ARG A 129 -4.97 14.88 1.32
C ARG A 129 -4.41 14.62 2.71
N ALA A 130 -3.14 14.99 2.93
CA ALA A 130 -2.48 14.89 4.22
C ALA A 130 -2.26 16.30 4.80
N GLU A 131 -2.63 16.49 6.04
CA GLU A 131 -2.21 17.67 6.82
C GLU A 131 -0.82 17.40 7.38
N VAL A 132 0.11 18.29 7.09
CA VAL A 132 1.52 18.13 7.44
C VAL A 132 1.99 19.32 8.26
N GLU A 133 2.69 19.03 9.35
CA GLU A 133 3.32 20.01 10.22
C GLU A 133 4.70 19.51 10.64
N ALA A 134 5.72 20.33 10.43
CA ALA A 134 7.11 20.00 10.72
C ALA A 134 7.55 18.63 10.13
N GLY A 135 7.17 18.35 8.89
CA GLY A 135 7.49 17.12 8.18
C GLY A 135 6.75 15.88 8.66
N ARG A 136 5.72 16.04 9.52
CA ARG A 136 4.92 14.93 10.05
C ARG A 136 3.49 14.98 9.57
N ALA A 137 2.96 13.84 9.16
CA ALA A 137 1.55 13.71 8.84
C ALA A 137 0.70 13.74 10.13
N LYS A 138 -0.17 14.73 10.24
CA LYS A 138 -1.11 14.90 11.37
C LYS A 138 -2.43 14.21 11.10
N SER A 139 -2.91 14.30 9.88
CA SER A 139 -4.11 13.61 9.43
C SER A 139 -3.95 13.22 7.96
N VAL A 140 -4.58 12.13 7.58
CA VAL A 140 -4.64 11.66 6.19
C VAL A 140 -6.09 11.37 5.84
N THR A 141 -6.58 12.04 4.82
CA THR A 141 -7.95 11.90 4.32
C THR A 141 -7.90 11.49 2.83
N PHE A 142 -8.80 10.65 2.39
CA PHE A 142 -8.86 10.24 0.99
C PHE A 142 -10.31 10.08 0.52
N GLY A 143 -10.52 10.33 -0.78
CA GLY A 143 -11.76 9.96 -1.46
C GLY A 143 -11.71 8.48 -1.81
N ASN A 144 -12.60 7.68 -1.22
CA ASN A 144 -12.61 6.25 -1.50
C ASN A 144 -13.05 5.98 -2.95
N VAL A 145 -12.40 5.00 -3.58
CA VAL A 145 -12.87 4.49 -4.87
C VAL A 145 -14.18 3.72 -4.67
N PRO A 146 -15.12 3.77 -5.64
CA PRO A 146 -16.30 2.92 -5.57
C PRO A 146 -15.87 1.47 -5.46
N GLU A 147 -16.26 0.82 -4.38
CA GLU A 147 -16.10 -0.62 -4.28
C GLU A 147 -17.02 -1.25 -5.34
N ILE A 148 -16.42 -1.74 -6.43
CA ILE A 148 -17.11 -2.66 -7.31
C ILE A 148 -17.11 -3.99 -6.56
N GLY A 149 -17.97 -4.09 -5.53
CA GLY A 149 -18.20 -5.33 -4.83
C GLY A 149 -18.68 -6.35 -5.86
N ARG A 150 -18.07 -7.51 -5.89
CA ARG A 150 -18.78 -8.68 -6.38
C ARG A 150 -20.03 -8.74 -5.51
N ALA A 151 -21.17 -8.39 -6.07
CA ALA A 151 -22.43 -8.64 -5.42
C ALA A 151 -22.50 -10.14 -5.16
N SER A 152 -22.09 -10.57 -3.98
CA SER A 152 -22.41 -11.90 -3.52
C SER A 152 -23.92 -11.84 -3.27
N CYS A 153 -24.69 -12.42 -4.16
CA CYS A 153 -26.10 -12.72 -3.94
C CYS A 153 -26.24 -13.71 -2.76
N ARG A 154 -25.89 -13.27 -1.57
CA ARG A 154 -26.07 -13.99 -0.31
C ARG A 154 -26.48 -13.05 0.81
N GLU A 155 -27.32 -12.09 0.50
CA GLU A 155 -28.25 -11.59 1.49
C GLU A 155 -29.62 -12.14 1.16
N ARG A 156 -29.94 -13.22 1.78
CA ARG A 156 -31.30 -13.68 1.87
C ARG A 156 -31.59 -14.00 3.31
N VAL A 157 -32.36 -13.06 3.89
CA VAL A 157 -33.30 -13.24 4.96
C VAL A 157 -32.74 -13.83 6.23
#